data_7b8361e611ec96e67fd3b751c6414650
#
_entry.id   7b8361e611ec96e67fd3b751c6414650
#
_cell.length_a   1.000
_cell.length_b   1.000
_cell.length_c   1.000
_cell.angle_alpha   90.00
_cell.angle_beta   90.00
_cell.angle_gamma   90.00
#
_symmetry.space_group_name_H-M   'P 1'
#
loop_
_entity.id
_entity.type
_entity.pdbx_description
1 polymer ?
#
loop_
_entity_poly.entity_id
_entity_poly.type
_entity_poly.pdbx_seq_one_letter_code
_entity_poly.pdbx_strand_id
1 'polypeptide(L)'
;AWYCSLRVFARNAGVSQITTTRKVMRKHILIAILFLHYPTFAKESVLIENVTVVSSHLQGPLQKAHVLIADGRIKTVSSSNIKKTVDTQVIDGTTLYLAPGIMDSHVHVSSIPGMGFGVEPVAQKNGALAEDYYKQQPYSFLYYGITQVVDPNPGLEWTKFTSSKVHPDYYRCEVITARSTFPLVEKNDELSKSMFSYIVEQDVAETALNSPEQIVKRIAESGASCIKVYFEDGYGDESQWPLLSDDTLKRIRKSALPHKLPLVAHANALDMYQRAIDAEVDVIAHGLWNWGEFWRETEVSKPMHGVINQLMSKSIGYMPTQRVIAGLGELMLHNSHGIPEFSKVTSKELLEWYKQPSAQWFKEELRAGFDGLPDEVIARIFLKDRMGKGNKILQTLTEAGYPLLLGSDFPGSPSFSNQPGLTTFLEMKVMADAGVSLVAILAAATINNARQFNIDKDYGTVEVGKVANLLLLKQNPLTTVDAWSHIHQVILHGEVFDRADFAADTMANKALQRTSR
;
A
#
# COMPACT_ATOMS: atom_id res chain seq x y z
N ALA A 1 -7.20 -0.83 -11.02
CA ALA A 1 -7.38 -1.78 -12.13
C ALA A 1 -8.78 -1.67 -12.78
N TRP A 2 -9.82 -1.37 -12.03
CA TRP A 2 -11.20 -1.19 -12.54
C TRP A 2 -11.39 0.00 -13.49
N TYR A 3 -10.43 0.91 -13.50
CA TYR A 3 -10.51 2.17 -14.23
C TYR A 3 -10.31 2.04 -15.76
N CYS A 4 -9.81 0.92 -16.23
CA CYS A 4 -9.38 0.78 -17.63
C CYS A 4 -10.48 0.49 -18.66
N SER A 5 -11.64 -0.01 -18.24
CA SER A 5 -12.64 -0.52 -19.19
C SER A 5 -13.64 0.51 -19.77
N LEU A 6 -13.73 1.72 -19.23
CA LEU A 6 -14.85 2.63 -19.52
C LEU A 6 -14.57 3.85 -20.42
N ARG A 7 -13.34 4.02 -20.98
CA ARG A 7 -13.06 5.19 -21.85
C ARG A 7 -12.65 4.84 -23.29
N VAL A 8 -13.61 4.54 -24.11
CA VAL A 8 -13.45 4.50 -25.58
C VAL A 8 -14.28 5.61 -26.24
N PHE A 9 -14.04 6.88 -25.97
CA PHE A 9 -14.49 7.99 -26.86
C PHE A 9 -14.03 9.36 -26.32
N ALA A 10 -13.03 9.99 -26.96
CA ALA A 10 -13.03 11.42 -27.29
C ALA A 10 -11.71 11.89 -27.95
N ARG A 11 -11.88 12.70 -28.95
CA ARG A 11 -11.14 13.19 -30.08
C ARG A 11 -9.85 13.98 -29.83
N ASN A 12 -8.97 13.89 -30.85
CA ASN A 12 -7.76 14.67 -31.20
C ASN A 12 -7.78 16.18 -31.01
N ALA A 13 -6.65 16.73 -30.55
CA ALA A 13 -6.12 18.01 -31.00
C ALA A 13 -4.58 18.03 -30.76
N GLY A 14 -3.83 18.30 -31.83
CA GLY A 14 -2.37 18.36 -31.81
C GLY A 14 -1.84 19.76 -31.47
N VAL A 15 -0.61 19.84 -30.93
CA VAL A 15 0.25 21.04 -30.98
C VAL A 15 1.74 20.66 -30.99
N SER A 16 2.50 21.49 -31.70
CA SER A 16 3.85 21.37 -32.22
C SER A 16 5.01 21.53 -31.24
N GLN A 17 6.16 20.98 -31.65
CA GLN A 17 7.49 21.04 -31.03
C GLN A 17 8.14 22.45 -31.12
N ILE A 18 8.89 22.82 -30.09
CA ILE A 18 9.99 23.82 -30.18
C ILE A 18 11.22 23.28 -29.44
N THR A 19 12.30 23.12 -30.19
CA THR A 19 13.65 22.74 -29.73
C THR A 19 14.47 23.96 -29.34
N THR A 20 15.17 23.93 -28.21
CA THR A 20 16.24 24.89 -27.91
C THR A 20 17.44 24.20 -27.25
N THR A 21 18.55 24.25 -27.96
CA THR A 21 19.89 23.79 -27.54
C THR A 21 20.60 24.84 -26.66
N ARG A 22 21.18 24.47 -25.52
CA ARG A 22 22.15 25.30 -24.78
C ARG A 22 23.46 24.56 -24.52
N LYS A 23 24.56 25.18 -24.98
CA LYS A 23 25.97 24.83 -24.70
C LYS A 23 26.31 25.14 -23.25
N VAL A 24 26.99 24.21 -22.58
CA VAL A 24 27.57 24.41 -21.24
C VAL A 24 29.09 24.50 -21.31
N MET A 25 29.63 25.60 -20.82
CA MET A 25 31.06 25.84 -20.64
C MET A 25 31.53 25.37 -19.26
N ARG A 26 32.55 24.51 -19.18
CA ARG A 26 33.16 24.04 -17.92
C ARG A 26 34.15 25.10 -17.40
N LYS A 27 33.92 25.53 -16.15
CA LYS A 27 34.98 26.22 -15.32
C LYS A 27 35.32 25.34 -14.12
N HIS A 28 36.60 25.01 -13.97
CA HIS A 28 37.10 24.28 -12.82
C HIS A 28 37.32 25.28 -11.68
N ILE A 29 36.69 25.05 -10.53
CA ILE A 29 36.95 25.79 -9.28
C ILE A 29 37.51 24.77 -8.28
N LEU A 30 38.74 25.01 -7.83
CA LEU A 30 39.34 24.30 -6.71
C LEU A 30 38.69 24.83 -5.41
N ILE A 31 37.98 23.97 -4.69
CA ILE A 31 37.42 24.30 -3.37
C ILE A 31 38.30 23.62 -2.31
N ALA A 32 38.96 24.43 -1.50
CA ALA A 32 39.63 24.00 -0.27
C ALA A 32 38.54 23.61 0.75
N ILE A 33 38.50 22.33 1.15
CA ILE A 33 37.54 21.81 2.15
C ILE A 33 38.11 22.15 3.54
N LEU A 34 37.56 23.19 4.15
CA LEU A 34 37.68 23.39 5.60
C LEU A 34 36.74 22.37 6.28
N PHE A 35 37.32 21.43 7.02
CA PHE A 35 36.56 20.57 7.95
C PHE A 35 36.05 21.42 9.11
N LEU A 36 34.86 21.99 8.96
CA LEU A 36 34.08 22.48 10.09
C LEU A 36 33.54 21.24 10.83
N HIS A 37 34.11 20.97 12.01
CA HIS A 37 33.51 20.07 12.97
C HIS A 37 32.17 20.68 13.42
N TYR A 38 31.07 20.28 12.79
CA TYR A 38 29.74 20.48 13.37
C TYR A 38 29.66 19.59 14.61
N PRO A 39 29.26 20.11 15.78
CA PRO A 39 28.93 19.26 16.89
C PRO A 39 27.78 18.33 16.42
N THR A 40 28.04 17.05 16.33
CA THR A 40 27.00 16.04 16.23
C THR A 40 26.21 16.12 17.55
N PHE A 41 25.07 16.79 17.56
CA PHE A 41 24.12 16.62 18.63
C PHE A 41 23.83 15.12 18.71
N ALA A 42 24.23 14.50 19.81
CA ALA A 42 23.86 13.12 20.09
C ALA A 42 22.33 13.07 19.98
N LYS A 43 21.82 12.21 19.09
CA LYS A 43 20.39 12.02 18.94
C LYS A 43 19.88 11.55 20.30
N GLU A 44 18.92 12.27 20.88
CA GLU A 44 18.37 11.94 22.21
C GLU A 44 17.93 10.47 22.21
N SER A 45 18.32 9.73 23.26
CA SER A 45 17.85 8.37 23.45
C SER A 45 16.43 8.37 24.04
N VAL A 46 15.63 7.39 23.71
CA VAL A 46 14.28 7.20 24.26
C VAL A 46 14.25 5.91 25.07
N LEU A 47 13.80 5.98 26.32
CA LEU A 47 13.57 4.83 27.17
C LEU A 47 12.08 4.73 27.48
N ILE A 48 11.45 3.65 27.04
CA ILE A 48 10.07 3.31 27.38
C ILE A 48 10.13 2.36 28.58
N GLU A 49 9.59 2.77 29.71
CA GLU A 49 9.60 1.99 30.95
C GLU A 49 8.25 1.31 31.21
N ASN A 50 8.26 0.13 31.83
CA ASN A 50 7.08 -0.62 32.28
C ASN A 50 6.02 -0.95 31.22
N VAL A 51 6.41 -1.05 29.96
CA VAL A 51 5.48 -1.30 28.84
C VAL A 51 5.22 -2.80 28.67
N THR A 52 4.04 -3.15 28.15
CA THR A 52 3.78 -4.51 27.66
C THR A 52 4.19 -4.61 26.19
N VAL A 53 5.23 -5.38 25.87
CA VAL A 53 5.66 -5.60 24.50
C VAL A 53 4.81 -6.70 23.86
N VAL A 54 4.23 -6.39 22.70
CA VAL A 54 3.47 -7.31 21.85
C VAL A 54 4.16 -7.42 20.49
N SER A 55 4.67 -8.60 20.18
CA SER A 55 5.43 -8.81 18.95
C SER A 55 5.35 -10.28 18.52
N SER A 56 5.25 -10.54 17.23
CA SER A 56 5.00 -11.87 16.67
C SER A 56 6.10 -12.91 16.92
N HIS A 57 7.32 -12.50 17.29
CA HIS A 57 8.40 -13.43 17.67
C HIS A 57 8.28 -13.95 19.11
N LEU A 58 7.45 -13.32 19.93
CA LEU A 58 7.22 -13.74 21.32
C LEU A 58 6.11 -14.79 21.38
N GLN A 59 6.25 -15.77 22.28
CA GLN A 59 5.18 -16.75 22.56
C GLN A 59 3.96 -16.14 23.28
N GLY A 60 4.11 -14.91 23.80
CA GLY A 60 3.07 -14.12 24.46
C GLY A 60 3.62 -12.73 24.80
N PRO A 61 2.77 -11.79 25.26
CA PRO A 61 3.20 -10.44 25.60
C PRO A 61 4.26 -10.42 26.71
N LEU A 62 5.36 -9.68 26.50
CA LEU A 62 6.38 -9.44 27.52
C LEU A 62 5.93 -8.29 28.42
N GLN A 63 5.56 -8.63 29.65
CA GLN A 63 5.04 -7.69 30.66
C GLN A 63 6.16 -6.88 31.31
N LYS A 64 5.85 -5.62 31.67
CA LYS A 64 6.76 -4.72 32.41
C LYS A 64 8.14 -4.63 31.78
N ALA A 65 8.19 -4.61 30.46
CA ALA A 65 9.44 -4.49 29.72
C ALA A 65 9.94 -3.04 29.72
N HIS A 66 11.26 -2.89 29.59
CA HIS A 66 11.94 -1.63 29.36
C HIS A 66 12.58 -1.70 27.97
N VAL A 67 12.36 -0.70 27.14
CA VAL A 67 12.88 -0.65 25.76
C VAL A 67 13.68 0.63 25.57
N LEU A 68 14.98 0.48 25.32
CA LEU A 68 15.88 1.60 25.03
C LEU A 68 16.05 1.74 23.51
N ILE A 69 15.82 2.92 23.04
CA ILE A 69 16.00 3.33 21.63
C ILE A 69 17.10 4.38 21.59
N ALA A 70 18.05 4.21 20.67
CA ALA A 70 19.07 5.22 20.36
C ALA A 70 19.52 5.07 18.91
N ASP A 71 19.95 6.16 18.27
CA ASP A 71 20.36 6.21 16.86
C ASP A 71 19.28 5.63 15.91
N GLY A 72 18.01 5.85 16.22
CA GLY A 72 16.89 5.36 15.42
C GLY A 72 16.64 3.85 15.50
N ARG A 73 17.31 3.12 16.41
CA ARG A 73 17.20 1.65 16.54
C ARG A 73 16.95 1.21 17.98
N ILE A 74 16.31 0.06 18.10
CA ILE A 74 16.13 -0.62 19.39
C ILE A 74 17.50 -1.13 19.86
N LYS A 75 17.97 -0.64 21.00
CA LYS A 75 19.26 -1.04 21.58
C LYS A 75 19.11 -2.13 22.64
N THR A 76 18.02 -2.09 23.40
CA THR A 76 17.79 -3.05 24.49
C THR A 76 16.29 -3.29 24.67
N VAL A 77 15.92 -4.55 24.88
CA VAL A 77 14.60 -4.97 25.39
C VAL A 77 14.86 -5.82 26.61
N SER A 78 14.36 -5.42 27.79
CA SER A 78 14.69 -6.05 29.07
C SER A 78 13.49 -6.06 30.02
N SER A 79 13.38 -7.07 30.86
CA SER A 79 12.47 -7.09 32.03
C SER A 79 13.10 -6.41 33.27
N SER A 80 14.40 -6.10 33.23
CA SER A 80 15.11 -5.39 34.28
C SER A 80 15.30 -3.93 33.92
N ASN A 81 15.37 -3.05 34.91
CA ASN A 81 15.58 -1.62 34.74
C ASN A 81 16.83 -1.35 33.88
N ILE A 82 16.71 -0.42 32.96
CA ILE A 82 17.80 0.04 32.09
C ILE A 82 18.36 1.35 32.64
N LYS A 83 19.68 1.44 32.73
CA LYS A 83 20.35 2.68 33.16
C LYS A 83 20.14 3.75 32.09
N LYS A 84 19.60 4.91 32.50
CA LYS A 84 19.39 6.09 31.66
C LYS A 84 20.52 7.11 31.83
N THR A 85 20.76 7.87 30.78
CA THR A 85 21.65 9.05 30.79
C THR A 85 20.83 10.32 31.03
N VAL A 86 21.50 11.46 31.25
CA VAL A 86 20.82 12.75 31.48
C VAL A 86 19.98 13.17 30.27
N ASP A 87 20.42 12.82 29.05
CA ASP A 87 19.76 13.18 27.79
C ASP A 87 18.76 12.13 27.30
N THR A 88 18.35 11.18 28.16
CA THR A 88 17.37 10.15 27.81
C THR A 88 15.95 10.66 28.03
N GLN A 89 15.17 10.78 26.96
CA GLN A 89 13.72 10.98 27.08
C GLN A 89 13.08 9.72 27.67
N VAL A 90 12.33 9.86 28.75
CA VAL A 90 11.66 8.72 29.41
C VAL A 90 10.15 8.79 29.14
N ILE A 91 9.59 7.65 28.70
CA ILE A 91 8.15 7.44 28.48
C ILE A 91 7.68 6.40 29.49
N ASP A 92 6.70 6.73 30.30
CA ASP A 92 6.01 5.76 31.15
C ASP A 92 5.04 4.93 30.30
N GLY A 93 5.38 3.68 30.07
CA GLY A 93 4.60 2.69 29.33
C GLY A 93 3.60 1.91 30.19
N THR A 94 3.44 2.27 31.47
CA THR A 94 2.47 1.61 32.37
C THR A 94 1.08 1.64 31.75
N THR A 95 0.44 0.47 31.65
CA THR A 95 -0.85 0.24 30.95
C THR A 95 -0.85 0.36 29.42
N LEU A 96 0.30 0.67 28.80
CA LEU A 96 0.44 0.74 27.36
C LEU A 96 1.02 -0.56 26.78
N TYR A 97 0.78 -0.73 25.47
CA TYR A 97 1.27 -1.86 24.68
C TYR A 97 2.21 -1.34 23.60
N LEU A 98 3.40 -1.89 23.51
CA LEU A 98 4.39 -1.56 22.48
C LEU A 98 4.37 -2.64 21.41
N ALA A 99 4.03 -2.24 20.19
CA ALA A 99 4.02 -3.10 19.02
C ALA A 99 4.93 -2.55 17.91
N PRO A 100 5.35 -3.38 16.93
CA PRO A 100 5.97 -2.87 15.71
C PRO A 100 5.00 -1.94 14.98
N GLY A 101 5.51 -0.98 14.21
CA GLY A 101 4.72 -0.20 13.29
C GLY A 101 4.08 -1.08 12.21
N ILE A 102 2.91 -0.69 11.74
CA ILE A 102 2.17 -1.39 10.69
C ILE A 102 2.89 -1.18 9.35
N MET A 103 3.03 -2.26 8.59
CA MET A 103 3.43 -2.24 7.19
C MET A 103 2.21 -2.52 6.31
N ASP A 104 1.82 -1.56 5.46
CA ASP A 104 0.84 -1.77 4.40
C ASP A 104 1.58 -2.11 3.10
N SER A 105 1.46 -3.33 2.64
CA SER A 105 2.23 -3.81 1.50
C SER A 105 1.53 -3.62 0.14
N HIS A 106 0.46 -2.82 0.09
CA HIS A 106 -0.21 -2.46 -1.15
C HIS A 106 -0.94 -1.12 -1.04
N VAL A 107 -0.28 -0.06 -1.47
CA VAL A 107 -0.88 1.28 -1.56
C VAL A 107 -0.55 1.93 -2.91
N HIS A 108 -1.31 2.95 -3.31
CA HIS A 108 -1.06 3.74 -4.52
C HIS A 108 -0.99 5.21 -4.14
N VAL A 109 0.20 5.68 -3.74
CA VAL A 109 0.37 7.03 -3.18
C VAL A 109 0.17 8.16 -4.19
N SER A 110 0.27 7.88 -5.49
CA SER A 110 -0.03 8.86 -6.56
C SER A 110 -1.52 9.01 -6.85
N SER A 111 -2.37 8.15 -6.28
CA SER A 111 -3.81 8.19 -6.49
C SER A 111 -4.51 8.96 -5.37
N ILE A 112 -5.48 9.79 -5.76
CA ILE A 112 -6.25 10.66 -4.87
C ILE A 112 -7.68 10.11 -4.77
N PRO A 113 -8.20 9.79 -3.58
CA PRO A 113 -9.60 9.39 -3.42
C PRO A 113 -10.57 10.39 -4.08
N GLY A 114 -11.47 9.90 -4.91
CA GLY A 114 -12.41 10.70 -5.67
C GLY A 114 -11.86 11.31 -6.97
N MET A 115 -10.53 11.38 -7.16
CA MET A 115 -9.94 12.05 -8.32
C MET A 115 -9.13 11.14 -9.24
N GLY A 116 -8.66 9.97 -8.76
CA GLY A 116 -7.74 9.11 -9.48
C GLY A 116 -6.29 9.58 -9.41
N PHE A 117 -5.46 9.25 -10.40
CA PHE A 117 -4.07 9.71 -10.47
C PHE A 117 -3.99 11.23 -10.67
N GLY A 118 -2.90 11.85 -10.21
CA GLY A 118 -2.70 13.30 -10.34
C GLY A 118 -2.73 13.84 -11.77
N VAL A 119 -2.44 12.99 -12.76
CA VAL A 119 -2.54 13.29 -14.20
C VAL A 119 -3.96 13.25 -14.75
N GLU A 120 -4.92 12.75 -13.98
CA GLU A 120 -6.32 12.67 -14.40
C GLU A 120 -6.95 14.06 -14.53
N PRO A 121 -7.85 14.27 -15.51
CA PRO A 121 -8.49 15.57 -15.72
C PRO A 121 -9.21 16.10 -14.49
N VAL A 122 -9.79 15.23 -13.66
CA VAL A 122 -10.48 15.61 -12.42
C VAL A 122 -9.48 16.15 -11.40
N ALA A 123 -8.33 15.48 -11.21
CA ALA A 123 -7.27 15.91 -10.31
C ALA A 123 -6.64 17.24 -10.79
N GLN A 124 -6.36 17.36 -12.09
CA GLN A 124 -5.80 18.59 -12.67
C GLN A 124 -6.73 19.80 -12.53
N LYS A 125 -8.04 19.57 -12.75
CA LYS A 125 -9.06 20.63 -12.57
C LYS A 125 -9.17 21.09 -11.11
N ASN A 126 -8.84 20.23 -10.15
CA ASN A 126 -8.87 20.48 -8.72
C ASN A 126 -7.46 20.53 -8.11
N GLY A 127 -6.48 21.07 -8.84
CA GLY A 127 -5.06 21.02 -8.51
C GLY A 127 -4.70 21.50 -7.09
N ALA A 128 -5.37 22.52 -6.56
CA ALA A 128 -5.14 22.98 -5.19
C ALA A 128 -5.53 21.90 -4.15
N LEU A 129 -6.68 21.24 -4.33
CA LEU A 129 -7.10 20.14 -3.45
C LEU A 129 -6.18 18.93 -3.57
N ALA A 130 -5.71 18.63 -4.79
CA ALA A 130 -4.75 17.55 -5.04
C ALA A 130 -3.42 17.82 -4.32
N GLU A 131 -2.88 19.04 -4.40
CA GLU A 131 -1.64 19.42 -3.71
C GLU A 131 -1.78 19.36 -2.18
N ASP A 132 -2.90 19.81 -1.63
CA ASP A 132 -3.17 19.75 -0.19
C ASP A 132 -3.36 18.30 0.28
N TYR A 133 -3.98 17.44 -0.54
CA TYR A 133 -4.07 16.02 -0.27
C TYR A 133 -2.69 15.37 -0.19
N TYR A 134 -1.78 15.60 -1.16
CA TYR A 134 -0.44 15.02 -1.14
C TYR A 134 0.39 15.46 0.07
N LYS A 135 0.19 16.68 0.58
CA LYS A 135 0.83 17.15 1.82
C LYS A 135 0.31 16.41 3.06
N GLN A 136 -1.00 16.11 3.11
CA GLN A 136 -1.63 15.43 4.25
C GLN A 136 -1.44 13.92 4.20
N GLN A 137 -1.38 13.31 3.03
CA GLN A 137 -1.40 11.86 2.84
C GLN A 137 -0.37 11.10 3.70
N PRO A 138 0.94 11.47 3.77
CA PRO A 138 1.91 10.76 4.62
C PRO A 138 1.51 10.77 6.10
N TYR A 139 0.99 11.89 6.60
CA TYR A 139 0.52 12.02 7.97
C TYR A 139 -0.72 11.17 8.24
N SER A 140 -1.60 11.03 7.26
CA SER A 140 -2.80 10.19 7.37
C SER A 140 -2.47 8.72 7.55
N PHE A 141 -1.43 8.22 6.87
CA PHE A 141 -0.90 6.88 7.13
C PHE A 141 -0.33 6.76 8.54
N LEU A 142 0.49 7.71 8.98
CA LEU A 142 1.07 7.72 10.34
C LEU A 142 0.02 7.85 11.43
N TYR A 143 -1.10 8.56 11.18
CA TYR A 143 -2.22 8.65 12.10
C TYR A 143 -2.81 7.28 12.47
N TYR A 144 -2.80 6.34 11.52
CA TYR A 144 -3.20 4.94 11.74
C TYR A 144 -2.01 4.00 12.01
N GLY A 145 -0.82 4.55 12.31
CA GLY A 145 0.35 3.77 12.70
C GLY A 145 1.02 3.00 11.57
N ILE A 146 0.72 3.32 10.32
CA ILE A 146 1.42 2.75 9.17
C ILE A 146 2.76 3.46 9.06
N THR A 147 3.84 2.73 9.33
CA THR A 147 5.21 3.25 9.34
C THR A 147 6.04 2.74 8.16
N GLN A 148 5.55 1.77 7.42
CA GLN A 148 6.11 1.30 6.14
C GLN A 148 4.99 1.11 5.14
N VAL A 149 5.25 1.48 3.88
CA VAL A 149 4.35 1.22 2.75
C VAL A 149 5.09 0.60 1.58
N VAL A 150 4.44 -0.32 0.86
CA VAL A 150 4.87 -0.77 -0.47
C VAL A 150 3.85 -0.30 -1.49
N ASP A 151 4.33 0.41 -2.50
CA ASP A 151 3.54 0.89 -3.62
C ASP A 151 3.82 0.05 -4.87
N PRO A 152 2.94 -0.87 -5.24
CA PRO A 152 3.16 -1.75 -6.39
C PRO A 152 2.95 -1.05 -7.73
N ASN A 153 2.38 0.15 -7.74
CA ASN A 153 2.23 0.98 -8.94
C ASN A 153 2.35 2.46 -8.55
N PRO A 154 3.59 2.98 -8.45
CA PRO A 154 3.88 4.27 -7.83
C PRO A 154 3.28 5.48 -8.56
N GLY A 155 3.00 5.37 -9.86
CA GLY A 155 2.58 6.53 -10.66
C GLY A 155 3.69 7.56 -10.83
N LEU A 156 3.35 8.80 -11.21
CA LEU A 156 4.34 9.87 -11.42
C LEU A 156 4.54 10.75 -10.18
N GLU A 157 3.56 10.82 -9.28
CA GLU A 157 3.54 11.74 -8.13
C GLU A 157 4.10 11.15 -6.83
N TRP A 158 4.63 9.91 -6.83
CA TRP A 158 5.15 9.26 -5.62
C TRP A 158 6.21 10.08 -4.87
N THR A 159 6.96 10.91 -5.58
CA THR A 159 7.96 11.81 -4.98
C THR A 159 7.34 12.87 -4.07
N LYS A 160 6.07 13.23 -4.27
CA LYS A 160 5.35 14.14 -3.37
C LYS A 160 5.16 13.53 -1.99
N PHE A 161 4.89 12.22 -1.94
CA PHE A 161 4.79 11.48 -0.67
C PHE A 161 6.10 11.49 0.11
N THR A 162 7.21 11.17 -0.54
CA THR A 162 8.54 11.10 0.07
C THR A 162 9.20 12.46 0.30
N SER A 163 8.67 13.54 -0.29
CA SER A 163 9.15 14.91 -0.04
C SER A 163 8.68 15.49 1.30
N SER A 164 7.70 14.89 1.95
CA SER A 164 7.31 15.24 3.31
C SER A 164 8.47 14.99 4.28
N LYS A 165 8.68 15.91 5.24
CA LYS A 165 9.74 15.76 6.25
C LYS A 165 9.54 14.53 7.13
N VAL A 166 8.29 14.15 7.37
CA VAL A 166 7.89 12.99 8.16
C VAL A 166 6.91 12.18 7.33
N HIS A 167 7.28 10.96 7.00
CA HIS A 167 6.47 10.04 6.19
C HIS A 167 6.81 8.58 6.56
N PRO A 168 5.93 7.61 6.28
CA PRO A 168 6.28 6.19 6.34
C PRO A 168 7.48 5.85 5.46
N ASP A 169 8.27 4.86 5.82
CA ASP A 169 9.29 4.31 4.93
C ASP A 169 8.62 3.79 3.66
N TYR A 170 9.11 4.25 2.51
CA TYR A 170 8.48 4.02 1.22
C TYR A 170 9.28 3.05 0.37
N TYR A 171 8.63 1.97 -0.02
CA TYR A 171 9.12 0.95 -0.95
C TYR A 171 8.23 0.93 -2.18
N ARG A 172 8.78 0.65 -3.35
CA ARG A 172 8.00 0.60 -4.59
C ARG A 172 8.37 -0.59 -5.45
N CYS A 173 7.38 -1.11 -6.15
CA CYS A 173 7.62 -1.95 -7.31
C CYS A 173 7.73 -1.09 -8.58
N GLU A 174 8.22 -1.70 -9.64
CA GLU A 174 8.05 -1.19 -11.00
C GLU A 174 7.14 -2.13 -11.78
N VAL A 175 6.28 -1.56 -12.60
CA VAL A 175 5.29 -2.32 -13.37
C VAL A 175 5.88 -2.78 -14.69
N ILE A 176 5.76 -4.08 -15.00
CA ILE A 176 6.03 -4.64 -16.33
C ILE A 176 4.72 -5.03 -16.99
N THR A 177 4.50 -4.55 -18.21
CA THR A 177 3.37 -4.93 -19.05
C THR A 177 3.80 -5.01 -20.52
N ALA A 178 3.00 -5.64 -21.38
CA ALA A 178 3.17 -5.59 -22.83
C ALA A 178 2.27 -4.50 -23.43
N ARG A 179 2.63 -4.01 -24.61
CA ARG A 179 1.88 -2.94 -25.29
C ARG A 179 0.41 -3.29 -25.53
N SER A 180 0.12 -4.55 -25.84
CA SER A 180 -1.23 -5.06 -26.10
C SER A 180 -2.00 -5.42 -24.83
N THR A 181 -1.34 -5.45 -23.67
CA THR A 181 -1.96 -5.75 -22.38
C THR A 181 -2.67 -4.50 -21.87
N PHE A 182 -3.92 -4.61 -21.48
CA PHE A 182 -4.81 -3.50 -21.14
C PHE A 182 -5.05 -2.49 -22.29
N PRO A 183 -6.29 -2.12 -22.56
CA PRO A 183 -6.64 -1.15 -23.59
C PRO A 183 -5.99 0.24 -23.40
N LEU A 184 -5.56 0.59 -22.18
CA LEU A 184 -4.92 1.87 -21.88
C LEU A 184 -3.47 1.95 -22.36
N VAL A 185 -2.73 0.86 -22.39
CA VAL A 185 -1.28 0.88 -22.74
C VAL A 185 -1.08 1.39 -24.16
N GLU A 186 -1.98 1.05 -25.07
CA GLU A 186 -1.91 1.48 -26.47
C GLU A 186 -2.07 2.99 -26.65
N LYS A 187 -2.77 3.68 -25.75
CA LYS A 187 -2.99 5.13 -25.86
C LYS A 187 -1.72 5.93 -25.66
N ASN A 188 -0.72 5.40 -24.93
CA ASN A 188 0.55 6.07 -24.64
C ASN A 188 0.38 7.52 -24.13
N ASP A 189 -0.73 7.80 -23.45
CA ASP A 189 -1.03 9.07 -22.84
C ASP A 189 -0.39 9.19 -21.44
N GLU A 190 -0.57 10.33 -20.77
CA GLU A 190 0.03 10.55 -19.43
C GLU A 190 -0.51 9.59 -18.37
N LEU A 191 -1.76 9.14 -18.50
CA LEU A 191 -2.32 8.15 -17.60
C LEU A 191 -1.65 6.78 -17.77
N SER A 192 -1.52 6.30 -19.00
CA SER A 192 -0.84 5.02 -19.26
C SER A 192 0.62 5.05 -18.85
N LYS A 193 1.34 6.17 -19.05
CA LYS A 193 2.70 6.37 -18.54
C LYS A 193 2.78 6.40 -17.02
N SER A 194 1.77 6.95 -16.37
CA SER A 194 1.66 6.94 -14.90
C SER A 194 1.43 5.54 -14.33
N MET A 195 0.70 4.69 -15.04
CA MET A 195 0.34 3.36 -14.57
C MET A 195 1.36 2.27 -14.93
N PHE A 196 2.10 2.42 -16.01
CA PHE A 196 2.94 1.35 -16.57
C PHE A 196 4.38 1.83 -16.78
N SER A 197 5.24 1.53 -15.82
CA SER A 197 6.64 1.99 -15.83
C SER A 197 7.45 1.39 -16.99
N TYR A 198 7.22 0.12 -17.32
CA TYR A 198 7.99 -0.59 -18.35
C TYR A 198 7.08 -1.40 -19.28
N ILE A 199 7.21 -1.13 -20.58
CA ILE A 199 6.55 -1.90 -21.64
C ILE A 199 7.58 -2.87 -22.21
N VAL A 200 7.35 -4.18 -22.00
CA VAL A 200 8.22 -5.24 -22.48
C VAL A 200 7.87 -5.58 -23.96
N GLU A 201 8.90 -5.84 -24.74
CA GLU A 201 8.77 -6.46 -26.05
C GLU A 201 8.96 -7.97 -25.89
N GLN A 202 7.95 -8.70 -26.32
CA GLN A 202 7.95 -10.16 -26.32
C GLN A 202 8.67 -10.67 -27.58
N ASP A 203 9.13 -11.90 -27.55
CA ASP A 203 9.76 -12.59 -28.72
C ASP A 203 11.00 -11.87 -29.31
N VAL A 204 11.72 -11.12 -28.48
CA VAL A 204 12.96 -10.43 -28.86
C VAL A 204 14.20 -11.05 -28.21
N ALA A 205 15.38 -10.79 -28.79
CA ALA A 205 16.64 -11.24 -28.21
C ALA A 205 16.89 -10.66 -26.82
N GLU A 206 17.56 -11.38 -25.92
CA GLU A 206 17.87 -10.96 -24.56
C GLU A 206 18.63 -9.62 -24.47
N THR A 207 19.35 -9.25 -25.51
CA THR A 207 20.11 -7.99 -25.60
C THR A 207 19.28 -6.81 -26.09
N ALA A 208 18.06 -7.03 -26.55
CA ALA A 208 17.17 -5.96 -27.01
C ALA A 208 16.79 -5.05 -25.84
N LEU A 209 16.71 -3.75 -26.06
CA LEU A 209 16.51 -2.73 -25.00
C LEU A 209 15.27 -3.01 -24.13
N ASN A 210 14.19 -3.46 -24.74
CA ASN A 210 12.92 -3.75 -24.04
C ASN A 210 12.68 -5.25 -23.87
N SER A 211 13.72 -6.08 -23.95
CA SER A 211 13.62 -7.50 -23.55
C SER A 211 13.33 -7.63 -22.06
N PRO A 212 12.73 -8.73 -21.61
CA PRO A 212 12.52 -9.03 -20.20
C PRO A 212 13.78 -8.82 -19.34
N GLU A 213 14.92 -9.31 -19.83
CA GLU A 213 16.21 -9.26 -19.13
C GLU A 213 16.71 -7.83 -18.92
N GLN A 214 16.66 -7.02 -19.98
CA GLN A 214 17.15 -5.63 -19.91
C GLN A 214 16.20 -4.74 -19.11
N ILE A 215 14.89 -5.02 -19.12
CA ILE A 215 13.93 -4.32 -18.27
C ILE A 215 14.17 -4.67 -16.81
N VAL A 216 14.26 -5.95 -16.44
CA VAL A 216 14.50 -6.36 -15.06
C VAL A 216 15.82 -5.81 -14.52
N LYS A 217 16.87 -5.78 -15.34
CA LYS A 217 18.13 -5.12 -14.99
C LYS A 217 17.94 -3.64 -14.64
N ARG A 218 17.22 -2.87 -15.48
CA ARG A 218 16.92 -1.45 -15.20
C ARG A 218 16.08 -1.26 -13.95
N ILE A 219 15.12 -2.15 -13.70
CA ILE A 219 14.32 -2.14 -12.47
C ILE A 219 15.22 -2.34 -11.24
N ALA A 220 16.13 -3.30 -11.28
CA ALA A 220 17.09 -3.52 -10.19
C ALA A 220 17.98 -2.28 -9.96
N GLU A 221 18.45 -1.65 -11.05
CA GLU A 221 19.28 -0.43 -10.99
C GLU A 221 18.49 0.81 -10.52
N SER A 222 17.16 0.84 -10.66
CA SER A 222 16.31 1.95 -10.19
C SER A 222 16.11 2.00 -8.68
N GLY A 223 16.55 0.96 -7.95
CA GLY A 223 16.31 0.81 -6.52
C GLY A 223 14.87 0.39 -6.17
N ALA A 224 14.13 -0.17 -7.12
CA ALA A 224 12.84 -0.78 -6.85
C ALA A 224 12.99 -2.01 -5.94
N SER A 225 11.99 -2.26 -5.10
CA SER A 225 11.96 -3.36 -4.14
C SER A 225 11.25 -4.60 -4.66
N CYS A 226 10.52 -4.49 -5.76
CA CYS A 226 9.70 -5.55 -6.35
C CYS A 226 9.33 -5.23 -7.81
N ILE A 227 8.76 -6.22 -8.49
CA ILE A 227 8.20 -6.10 -9.84
C ILE A 227 6.70 -6.39 -9.76
N LYS A 228 5.85 -5.52 -10.30
CA LYS A 228 4.41 -5.74 -10.46
C LYS A 228 4.12 -6.27 -11.85
N VAL A 229 3.31 -7.33 -11.91
CA VAL A 229 2.77 -7.90 -13.15
C VAL A 229 1.25 -8.07 -13.04
N TYR A 230 0.56 -8.02 -14.16
CA TYR A 230 -0.89 -8.13 -14.19
C TYR A 230 -1.32 -9.44 -14.86
N PHE A 231 -2.09 -10.23 -14.12
CA PHE A 231 -2.84 -11.37 -14.60
C PHE A 231 -4.32 -10.96 -14.61
N GLU A 232 -4.71 -10.28 -15.68
CA GLU A 232 -6.04 -9.68 -15.81
C GLU A 232 -6.46 -9.62 -17.27
N ASP A 233 -7.48 -10.39 -17.63
CA ASP A 233 -8.01 -10.49 -18.99
C ASP A 233 -9.40 -9.89 -19.14
N GLY A 234 -9.91 -9.20 -18.09
CA GLY A 234 -11.20 -8.51 -18.12
C GLY A 234 -12.07 -8.72 -16.88
N TYR A 235 -11.46 -8.89 -15.71
CA TYR A 235 -12.11 -9.01 -14.40
C TYR A 235 -13.01 -10.24 -14.24
N GLY A 236 -12.70 -11.32 -14.97
CA GLY A 236 -13.48 -12.55 -14.96
C GLY A 236 -14.79 -12.49 -15.75
N ASP A 237 -14.99 -11.41 -16.50
CA ASP A 237 -16.04 -11.30 -17.53
C ASP A 237 -15.48 -11.83 -18.86
N GLU A 238 -16.27 -11.77 -19.93
CA GLU A 238 -15.88 -12.33 -21.24
C GLU A 238 -14.82 -11.49 -22.00
N SER A 239 -14.12 -10.61 -21.32
CA SER A 239 -13.04 -9.84 -21.93
C SER A 239 -11.85 -10.74 -22.26
N GLN A 240 -11.20 -10.47 -23.36
CA GLN A 240 -10.04 -11.24 -23.81
C GLN A 240 -8.85 -10.29 -23.97
N TRP A 241 -8.53 -9.54 -22.93
CA TRP A 241 -7.35 -8.69 -22.97
C TRP A 241 -6.09 -9.54 -23.04
N PRO A 242 -5.17 -9.23 -23.95
CA PRO A 242 -3.92 -9.97 -24.07
C PRO A 242 -3.11 -9.91 -22.77
N LEU A 243 -2.53 -11.04 -22.41
CA LEU A 243 -1.65 -11.19 -21.25
C LEU A 243 -0.19 -11.29 -21.70
N LEU A 244 0.74 -11.10 -20.77
CA LEU A 244 2.14 -11.48 -21.01
C LEU A 244 2.23 -12.98 -21.35
N SER A 245 3.05 -13.35 -22.32
CA SER A 245 3.26 -14.76 -22.68
C SER A 245 3.97 -15.50 -21.55
N ASP A 246 3.77 -16.81 -21.47
CA ASP A 246 4.41 -17.65 -20.46
C ASP A 246 5.95 -17.64 -20.60
N ASP A 247 6.47 -17.51 -21.81
CA ASP A 247 7.91 -17.34 -22.06
C ASP A 247 8.42 -16.02 -21.47
N THR A 248 7.72 -14.92 -21.76
CA THR A 248 8.06 -13.60 -21.18
C THR A 248 8.03 -13.63 -19.65
N LEU A 249 7.02 -14.23 -19.05
CA LEU A 249 6.91 -14.37 -17.58
C LEU A 249 8.07 -15.19 -17.00
N LYS A 250 8.43 -16.32 -17.63
CA LYS A 250 9.60 -17.13 -17.23
C LYS A 250 10.91 -16.36 -17.34
N ARG A 251 11.10 -15.58 -18.38
CA ARG A 251 12.28 -14.74 -18.59
C ARG A 251 12.35 -13.62 -17.54
N ILE A 252 11.23 -12.95 -17.22
CA ILE A 252 11.13 -11.98 -16.13
C ILE A 252 11.51 -12.66 -14.81
N ARG A 253 10.89 -13.81 -14.48
CA ARG A 253 11.17 -14.54 -13.23
C ARG A 253 12.64 -14.90 -13.11
N LYS A 254 13.20 -15.53 -14.13
CA LYS A 254 14.61 -15.93 -14.17
C LYS A 254 15.55 -14.74 -13.95
N SER A 255 15.24 -13.59 -14.55
CA SER A 255 16.05 -12.38 -14.45
C SER A 255 15.89 -11.68 -13.09
N ALA A 256 14.73 -11.78 -12.44
CA ALA A 256 14.46 -11.17 -11.14
C ALA A 256 15.16 -11.87 -9.96
N LEU A 257 15.35 -13.21 -10.04
CA LEU A 257 15.92 -14.02 -8.97
C LEU A 257 17.30 -13.55 -8.46
N PRO A 258 18.31 -13.27 -9.32
CA PRO A 258 19.62 -12.81 -8.87
C PRO A 258 19.58 -11.47 -8.13
N HIS A 259 18.59 -10.64 -8.43
CA HIS A 259 18.37 -9.32 -7.82
C HIS A 259 17.49 -9.38 -6.56
N LYS A 260 16.95 -10.56 -6.22
CA LYS A 260 16.02 -10.77 -5.10
C LYS A 260 14.78 -9.85 -5.18
N LEU A 261 14.31 -9.60 -6.40
CA LEU A 261 13.11 -8.80 -6.66
C LEU A 261 11.88 -9.73 -6.63
N PRO A 262 11.00 -9.61 -5.63
CA PRO A 262 9.74 -10.35 -5.63
C PRO A 262 8.86 -9.96 -6.81
N LEU A 263 8.18 -10.94 -7.40
CA LEU A 263 7.11 -10.71 -8.38
C LEU A 263 5.77 -10.61 -7.64
N VAL A 264 5.13 -9.47 -7.74
CA VAL A 264 3.80 -9.19 -7.16
C VAL A 264 2.77 -9.24 -8.28
N ALA A 265 1.88 -10.22 -8.25
CA ALA A 265 0.83 -10.40 -9.24
C ALA A 265 -0.44 -9.64 -8.84
N HIS A 266 -1.06 -8.93 -9.78
CA HIS A 266 -2.48 -8.65 -9.74
C HIS A 266 -3.21 -9.86 -10.29
N ALA A 267 -4.08 -10.48 -9.51
CA ALA A 267 -4.99 -11.53 -9.95
C ALA A 267 -6.20 -11.59 -9.03
N ASN A 268 -7.41 -11.77 -9.60
CA ASN A 268 -8.64 -11.85 -8.82
C ASN A 268 -9.63 -12.92 -9.34
N ALA A 269 -9.31 -13.55 -10.48
CA ALA A 269 -10.06 -14.64 -11.07
C ALA A 269 -9.33 -15.97 -10.91
N LEU A 270 -10.07 -17.09 -10.89
CA LEU A 270 -9.54 -18.42 -10.60
C LEU A 270 -8.47 -18.88 -11.60
N ASP A 271 -8.70 -18.67 -12.87
CA ASP A 271 -7.78 -18.98 -13.97
C ASP A 271 -6.53 -18.07 -13.93
N MET A 272 -6.70 -16.80 -13.57
CA MET A 272 -5.59 -15.87 -13.38
C MET A 272 -4.72 -16.24 -12.17
N TYR A 273 -5.31 -16.78 -11.10
CA TYR A 273 -4.58 -17.35 -9.97
C TYR A 273 -3.72 -18.54 -10.42
N GLN A 274 -4.32 -19.48 -11.17
CA GLN A 274 -3.57 -20.63 -11.68
C GLN A 274 -2.39 -20.16 -12.54
N ARG A 275 -2.61 -19.19 -13.42
CA ARG A 275 -1.57 -18.65 -14.29
C ARG A 275 -0.47 -17.92 -13.51
N ALA A 276 -0.80 -17.17 -12.47
CA ALA A 276 0.17 -16.53 -11.59
C ALA A 276 1.03 -17.57 -10.83
N ILE A 277 0.40 -18.64 -10.35
CA ILE A 277 1.07 -19.77 -9.69
C ILE A 277 2.04 -20.47 -10.65
N ASP A 278 1.65 -20.68 -11.91
CA ASP A 278 2.47 -21.31 -12.94
C ASP A 278 3.66 -20.42 -13.36
N ALA A 279 3.48 -19.10 -13.27
CA ALA A 279 4.54 -18.12 -13.50
C ALA A 279 5.48 -17.93 -12.28
N GLU A 280 5.28 -18.71 -11.20
CA GLU A 280 6.10 -18.69 -9.99
C GLU A 280 6.24 -17.31 -9.36
N VAL A 281 5.12 -16.57 -9.25
CA VAL A 281 5.11 -15.29 -8.56
C VAL A 281 5.33 -15.47 -7.06
N ASP A 282 5.86 -14.44 -6.39
CA ASP A 282 6.10 -14.47 -4.95
C ASP A 282 4.89 -14.02 -4.13
N VAL A 283 4.03 -13.17 -4.71
CA VAL A 283 2.83 -12.63 -4.06
C VAL A 283 1.68 -12.59 -5.05
N ILE A 284 0.50 -13.04 -4.63
CA ILE A 284 -0.76 -12.73 -5.30
C ILE A 284 -1.48 -11.66 -4.48
N ALA A 285 -1.65 -10.50 -5.10
CA ALA A 285 -2.46 -9.41 -4.60
C ALA A 285 -3.88 -9.55 -5.14
N HIS A 286 -4.80 -9.24 -4.28
CA HIS A 286 -6.25 -9.29 -4.31
C HIS A 286 -6.83 -10.66 -3.96
N GLY A 287 -8.04 -10.60 -3.38
CA GLY A 287 -8.80 -11.79 -3.07
C GLY A 287 -9.26 -12.52 -4.33
N LEU A 288 -9.47 -13.81 -4.24
CA LEU A 288 -10.12 -14.58 -5.30
C LEU A 288 -11.63 -14.26 -5.30
N TRP A 289 -12.01 -13.18 -5.94
CA TRP A 289 -13.37 -12.67 -5.99
C TRP A 289 -14.19 -13.23 -7.15
N ASN A 290 -13.50 -13.63 -8.22
CA ASN A 290 -14.07 -14.21 -9.42
C ASN A 290 -13.80 -15.71 -9.47
N TRP A 291 -14.86 -16.49 -9.33
CA TRP A 291 -14.77 -17.95 -9.33
C TRP A 291 -14.96 -18.57 -10.71
N GLY A 292 -15.05 -17.75 -11.79
CA GLY A 292 -15.22 -18.23 -13.16
C GLY A 292 -16.46 -19.11 -13.31
N GLU A 293 -16.30 -20.29 -13.86
CA GLU A 293 -17.39 -21.26 -14.05
C GLU A 293 -18.12 -21.65 -12.75
N PHE A 294 -17.47 -21.50 -11.59
CA PHE A 294 -18.04 -21.76 -10.26
C PHE A 294 -18.77 -20.57 -9.65
N TRP A 295 -19.13 -19.54 -10.43
CA TRP A 295 -19.72 -18.30 -9.94
C TRP A 295 -21.02 -18.47 -9.13
N ARG A 296 -21.79 -19.57 -9.37
CA ARG A 296 -23.03 -19.91 -8.64
C ARG A 296 -22.78 -20.60 -7.30
N GLU A 297 -21.58 -21.08 -7.06
CA GLU A 297 -21.25 -21.79 -5.84
C GLU A 297 -21.11 -20.83 -4.67
N THR A 298 -21.50 -21.29 -3.49
CA THR A 298 -21.42 -20.55 -2.22
C THR A 298 -20.30 -21.06 -1.33
N GLU A 299 -19.71 -22.21 -1.69
CA GLU A 299 -18.60 -22.84 -0.97
C GLU A 299 -17.44 -23.11 -1.93
N VAL A 300 -16.23 -23.19 -1.36
CA VAL A 300 -15.01 -23.46 -2.14
C VAL A 300 -15.07 -24.89 -2.70
N SER A 301 -15.12 -25.01 -4.02
CA SER A 301 -15.22 -26.30 -4.70
C SER A 301 -13.88 -27.06 -4.70
N LYS A 302 -13.92 -28.34 -5.01
CA LYS A 302 -12.71 -29.18 -5.08
C LYS A 302 -11.64 -28.66 -6.07
N PRO A 303 -11.97 -28.20 -7.29
CA PRO A 303 -10.98 -27.57 -8.18
C PRO A 303 -10.34 -26.33 -7.57
N MET A 304 -11.12 -25.46 -6.91
CA MET A 304 -10.61 -24.25 -6.25
C MET A 304 -9.67 -24.59 -5.09
N HIS A 305 -9.99 -25.60 -4.27
CA HIS A 305 -9.06 -26.14 -3.28
C HIS A 305 -7.76 -26.61 -3.92
N GLY A 306 -7.80 -27.17 -5.14
CA GLY A 306 -6.60 -27.53 -5.89
C GLY A 306 -5.67 -26.34 -6.15
N VAL A 307 -6.22 -25.22 -6.57
CA VAL A 307 -5.48 -23.96 -6.83
C VAL A 307 -4.94 -23.38 -5.52
N ILE A 308 -5.75 -23.33 -4.45
CA ILE A 308 -5.33 -22.85 -3.12
C ILE A 308 -4.20 -23.72 -2.56
N ASN A 309 -4.28 -25.05 -2.70
CA ASN A 309 -3.23 -25.96 -2.24
C ASN A 309 -1.92 -25.76 -3.01
N GLN A 310 -1.97 -25.46 -4.30
CA GLN A 310 -0.78 -25.11 -5.08
C GLN A 310 -0.16 -23.80 -4.58
N LEU A 311 -0.96 -22.76 -4.34
CA LEU A 311 -0.52 -21.49 -3.75
C LEU A 311 0.22 -21.75 -2.42
N MET A 312 -0.39 -22.51 -1.52
CA MET A 312 0.21 -22.84 -0.22
C MET A 312 1.50 -23.65 -0.35
N SER A 313 1.52 -24.68 -1.21
CA SER A 313 2.68 -25.56 -1.39
C SER A 313 3.90 -24.85 -1.98
N LYS A 314 3.67 -23.83 -2.79
CA LYS A 314 4.71 -22.96 -3.36
C LYS A 314 5.05 -21.76 -2.46
N SER A 315 4.42 -21.62 -1.28
CA SER A 315 4.64 -20.54 -0.32
C SER A 315 4.43 -19.15 -0.92
N ILE A 316 3.45 -18.99 -1.82
CA ILE A 316 3.11 -17.71 -2.46
C ILE A 316 2.36 -16.84 -1.46
N GLY A 317 2.86 -15.64 -1.16
CA GLY A 317 2.20 -14.69 -0.27
C GLY A 317 0.78 -14.33 -0.76
N TYR A 318 -0.19 -14.37 0.14
CA TYR A 318 -1.58 -14.03 -0.15
C TYR A 318 -1.96 -12.72 0.53
N MET A 319 -2.37 -11.74 -0.27
CA MET A 319 -2.74 -10.39 0.16
C MET A 319 -4.19 -10.12 -0.22
N PRO A 320 -5.15 -10.22 0.71
CA PRO A 320 -6.59 -10.26 0.38
C PRO A 320 -7.17 -8.96 -0.18
N THR A 321 -6.76 -7.81 0.28
CA THR A 321 -7.26 -6.48 -0.11
C THR A 321 -8.79 -6.37 -0.19
N GLN A 322 -9.50 -6.98 0.74
CA GLN A 322 -10.97 -7.08 0.72
C GLN A 322 -11.66 -5.72 0.92
N ARG A 323 -10.99 -4.82 1.66
CA ARG A 323 -11.55 -3.51 1.98
C ARG A 323 -11.80 -2.66 0.73
N VAL A 324 -10.97 -2.77 -0.30
CA VAL A 324 -11.17 -2.00 -1.53
C VAL A 324 -12.51 -2.34 -2.19
N ILE A 325 -12.90 -3.61 -2.17
CA ILE A 325 -14.20 -4.09 -2.68
C ILE A 325 -15.36 -3.58 -1.81
N ALA A 326 -15.20 -3.60 -0.49
CA ALA A 326 -16.17 -3.01 0.42
C ALA A 326 -16.38 -1.52 0.12
N GLY A 327 -15.29 -0.77 -0.11
CA GLY A 327 -15.35 0.64 -0.45
C GLY A 327 -16.13 0.95 -1.74
N LEU A 328 -16.08 0.07 -2.73
CA LEU A 328 -16.91 0.19 -3.94
C LEU A 328 -18.40 0.03 -3.63
N GLY A 329 -18.75 -0.97 -2.84
CA GLY A 329 -20.14 -1.18 -2.42
C GLY A 329 -20.68 -0.03 -1.55
N GLU A 330 -19.86 0.49 -0.64
CA GLU A 330 -20.21 1.64 0.20
C GLU A 330 -20.38 2.91 -0.61
N LEU A 331 -19.56 3.14 -1.63
CA LEU A 331 -19.70 4.28 -2.55
C LEU A 331 -21.08 4.28 -3.22
N MET A 332 -21.63 3.10 -3.55
CA MET A 332 -22.95 3.00 -4.16
C MET A 332 -24.07 3.32 -3.17
N LEU A 333 -23.96 2.86 -1.91
CA LEU A 333 -25.04 2.99 -0.91
C LEU A 333 -25.07 4.33 -0.17
N HIS A 334 -23.90 4.90 0.11
CA HIS A 334 -23.80 6.00 1.06
C HIS A 334 -22.94 7.16 0.53
N ASN A 335 -23.24 8.34 1.05
CA ASN A 335 -22.31 9.45 1.03
C ASN A 335 -21.30 9.25 2.18
N SER A 336 -20.31 8.36 2.00
CA SER A 336 -19.33 7.95 3.02
C SER A 336 -18.52 9.12 3.62
N HIS A 337 -18.52 10.29 2.97
CA HIS A 337 -17.88 11.52 3.47
C HIS A 337 -18.43 12.04 4.82
N GLY A 338 -19.52 11.49 5.35
CA GLY A 338 -20.06 11.78 6.67
C GLY A 338 -19.48 10.95 7.82
N ILE A 339 -18.57 10.02 7.54
CA ILE A 339 -17.92 9.20 8.57
C ILE A 339 -16.95 10.07 9.38
N PRO A 340 -17.09 10.17 10.71
CA PRO A 340 -16.26 11.06 11.55
C PRO A 340 -14.75 10.81 11.40
N GLU A 341 -14.34 9.56 11.18
CA GLU A 341 -12.95 9.15 11.02
C GLU A 341 -12.29 9.80 9.79
N PHE A 342 -13.06 10.14 8.77
CA PHE A 342 -12.53 10.78 7.55
C PHE A 342 -11.90 12.14 7.85
N SER A 343 -12.46 12.92 8.78
CA SER A 343 -11.92 14.22 9.18
C SER A 343 -10.53 14.15 9.81
N LYS A 344 -10.10 12.96 10.26
CA LYS A 344 -8.79 12.74 10.84
C LYS A 344 -7.70 12.52 9.78
N VAL A 345 -8.08 12.09 8.59
CA VAL A 345 -7.15 11.70 7.51
C VAL A 345 -7.32 12.50 6.22
N THR A 346 -8.37 13.32 6.13
CA THR A 346 -8.72 14.08 4.91
C THR A 346 -9.05 15.52 5.29
N SER A 347 -8.56 16.47 4.50
CA SER A 347 -8.83 17.88 4.73
C SER A 347 -10.33 18.20 4.62
N LYS A 348 -10.76 19.23 5.36
CA LYS A 348 -12.15 19.68 5.32
C LYS A 348 -12.58 20.08 3.90
N GLU A 349 -11.70 20.73 3.17
CA GLU A 349 -11.93 21.21 1.81
C GLU A 349 -12.18 20.03 0.85
N LEU A 350 -11.41 18.97 0.97
CA LEU A 350 -11.60 17.76 0.16
C LEU A 350 -12.89 17.02 0.54
N LEU A 351 -13.22 16.94 1.84
CA LEU A 351 -14.50 16.38 2.31
C LEU A 351 -15.70 17.15 1.78
N GLU A 352 -15.63 18.48 1.72
CA GLU A 352 -16.70 19.30 1.13
C GLU A 352 -16.78 19.11 -0.40
N TRP A 353 -15.63 18.88 -1.06
CA TRP A 353 -15.64 18.58 -2.50
C TRP A 353 -16.31 17.23 -2.80
N TYR A 354 -16.15 16.21 -1.96
CA TYR A 354 -16.82 14.91 -2.15
C TYR A 354 -18.35 15.00 -2.21
N LYS A 355 -18.94 16.07 -1.65
CA LYS A 355 -20.38 16.33 -1.70
C LYS A 355 -20.84 16.94 -3.03
N GLN A 356 -19.91 17.41 -3.86
CA GLN A 356 -20.23 18.09 -5.12
C GLN A 356 -20.58 17.07 -6.22
N PRO A 357 -21.46 17.43 -7.18
CA PRO A 357 -21.74 16.58 -8.33
C PRO A 357 -20.50 16.18 -9.11
N SER A 358 -19.49 17.05 -9.19
CA SER A 358 -18.22 16.79 -9.86
C SER A 358 -17.39 15.67 -9.24
N ALA A 359 -17.62 15.32 -7.99
CA ALA A 359 -16.96 14.22 -7.29
C ALA A 359 -17.65 12.85 -7.52
N GLN A 360 -18.88 12.86 -8.07
CA GLN A 360 -19.67 11.63 -8.24
C GLN A 360 -19.37 10.90 -9.56
N TRP A 361 -18.46 11.40 -10.38
CA TRP A 361 -18.16 10.89 -11.71
C TRP A 361 -17.82 9.39 -11.73
N PHE A 362 -17.05 8.92 -10.75
CA PHE A 362 -16.67 7.50 -10.67
C PHE A 362 -17.86 6.61 -10.28
N LYS A 363 -18.76 7.10 -9.45
CA LYS A 363 -20.03 6.41 -9.14
C LYS A 363 -20.91 6.27 -10.40
N GLU A 364 -20.95 7.30 -11.25
CA GLU A 364 -21.68 7.24 -12.53
C GLU A 364 -20.98 6.26 -13.51
N GLU A 365 -19.65 6.21 -13.54
CA GLU A 365 -18.93 5.22 -14.35
C GLU A 365 -19.20 3.79 -13.87
N LEU A 366 -19.26 3.55 -12.54
CA LEU A 366 -19.64 2.24 -12.02
C LEU A 366 -21.06 1.84 -12.46
N ARG A 367 -22.04 2.76 -12.37
CA ARG A 367 -23.40 2.49 -12.88
C ARG A 367 -23.39 2.11 -14.35
N ALA A 368 -22.65 2.85 -15.17
CA ALA A 368 -22.55 2.56 -16.60
C ALA A 368 -21.91 1.19 -16.86
N GLY A 369 -20.89 0.82 -16.07
CA GLY A 369 -20.22 -0.48 -16.15
C GLY A 369 -21.08 -1.67 -15.70
N PHE A 370 -22.19 -1.40 -15.00
CA PHE A 370 -23.20 -2.39 -14.61
C PHE A 370 -24.53 -2.21 -15.36
N ASP A 371 -24.49 -1.72 -16.60
CA ASP A 371 -25.65 -1.53 -17.46
C ASP A 371 -26.81 -0.74 -16.82
N GLY A 372 -26.47 0.19 -15.91
CA GLY A 372 -27.43 1.03 -15.21
C GLY A 372 -28.26 0.30 -14.15
N LEU A 373 -27.78 -0.82 -13.60
CA LEU A 373 -28.42 -1.47 -12.47
C LEU A 373 -28.61 -0.51 -11.29
N PRO A 374 -29.65 -0.69 -10.44
CA PRO A 374 -29.84 0.10 -9.23
C PRO A 374 -28.64 0.04 -8.29
N ASP A 375 -28.33 1.15 -7.61
CA ASP A 375 -27.19 1.27 -6.70
C ASP A 375 -27.14 0.17 -5.64
N GLU A 376 -28.29 -0.21 -5.08
CA GLU A 376 -28.40 -1.27 -4.08
C GLU A 376 -28.06 -2.67 -4.64
N VAL A 377 -28.31 -2.88 -5.94
CA VAL A 377 -27.94 -4.13 -6.62
C VAL A 377 -26.44 -4.17 -6.84
N ILE A 378 -25.85 -3.08 -7.34
CA ILE A 378 -24.39 -2.96 -7.54
C ILE A 378 -23.67 -3.13 -6.20
N ALA A 379 -24.13 -2.43 -5.16
CA ALA A 379 -23.58 -2.56 -3.82
C ALA A 379 -23.63 -4.00 -3.30
N ARG A 380 -24.74 -4.72 -3.53
CA ARG A 380 -24.87 -6.11 -3.13
C ARG A 380 -23.89 -7.03 -3.85
N ILE A 381 -23.60 -6.77 -5.14
CA ILE A 381 -22.57 -7.52 -5.89
C ILE A 381 -21.22 -7.37 -5.21
N PHE A 382 -20.82 -6.16 -4.84
CA PHE A 382 -19.55 -5.95 -4.15
C PHE A 382 -19.55 -6.51 -2.73
N LEU A 383 -20.53 -6.11 -1.89
CA LEU A 383 -20.51 -6.37 -0.45
C LEU A 383 -20.89 -7.81 -0.09
N LYS A 384 -21.69 -8.50 -0.89
CA LYS A 384 -22.13 -9.86 -0.57
C LYS A 384 -21.53 -10.91 -1.49
N ASP A 385 -21.51 -10.67 -2.80
CA ASP A 385 -21.01 -11.69 -3.71
C ASP A 385 -19.47 -11.68 -3.76
N ARG A 386 -18.84 -10.58 -4.19
CA ARG A 386 -17.37 -10.52 -4.35
C ARG A 386 -16.65 -10.68 -3.00
N MET A 387 -17.00 -9.88 -1.98
CA MET A 387 -16.42 -10.02 -0.65
C MET A 387 -16.73 -11.38 -0.03
N GLY A 388 -17.95 -11.90 -0.17
CA GLY A 388 -18.32 -13.20 0.35
C GLY A 388 -17.44 -14.32 -0.20
N LYS A 389 -17.19 -14.32 -1.50
CA LYS A 389 -16.26 -15.25 -2.17
C LYS A 389 -14.83 -15.11 -1.67
N GLY A 390 -14.31 -13.89 -1.64
CA GLY A 390 -12.97 -13.64 -1.11
C GLY A 390 -12.82 -14.05 0.36
N ASN A 391 -13.82 -13.80 1.19
CA ASN A 391 -13.81 -14.23 2.59
C ASN A 391 -13.78 -15.75 2.76
N LYS A 392 -14.44 -16.52 1.90
CA LYS A 392 -14.36 -17.99 1.91
C LYS A 392 -12.94 -18.49 1.65
N ILE A 393 -12.23 -17.86 0.72
CA ILE A 393 -10.82 -18.18 0.44
C ILE A 393 -9.94 -17.80 1.64
N LEU A 394 -10.17 -16.62 2.21
CA LEU A 394 -9.45 -16.15 3.39
C LEU A 394 -9.65 -17.08 4.59
N GLN A 395 -10.88 -17.56 4.83
CA GLN A 395 -11.21 -18.58 5.83
C GLN A 395 -10.46 -19.88 5.58
N THR A 396 -10.48 -20.39 4.34
CA THR A 396 -9.77 -21.63 3.96
C THR A 396 -8.27 -21.54 4.26
N LEU A 397 -7.63 -20.43 3.92
CA LEU A 397 -6.20 -20.19 4.22
C LEU A 397 -5.96 -20.06 5.73
N THR A 398 -6.85 -19.39 6.45
CA THR A 398 -6.77 -19.20 7.91
C THR A 398 -6.88 -20.54 8.65
N GLU A 399 -7.83 -21.38 8.26
CA GLU A 399 -8.02 -22.74 8.81
C GLU A 399 -6.82 -23.63 8.56
N ALA A 400 -6.14 -23.45 7.43
CA ALA A 400 -4.88 -24.13 7.12
C ALA A 400 -3.66 -23.55 7.89
N GLY A 401 -3.85 -22.47 8.67
CA GLY A 401 -2.75 -21.78 9.36
C GLY A 401 -1.78 -21.08 8.42
N TYR A 402 -2.21 -20.75 7.20
CA TYR A 402 -1.35 -20.15 6.18
C TYR A 402 -1.01 -18.68 6.53
N PRO A 403 0.26 -18.26 6.41
CA PRO A 403 0.66 -16.89 6.72
C PRO A 403 0.10 -15.91 5.69
N LEU A 404 -0.70 -14.95 6.17
CA LEU A 404 -1.31 -13.91 5.36
C LEU A 404 -0.41 -12.66 5.30
N LEU A 405 -0.64 -11.82 4.29
CA LEU A 405 -0.06 -10.49 4.16
C LEU A 405 -1.15 -9.42 4.37
N LEU A 406 -0.78 -8.27 4.91
CA LEU A 406 -1.64 -7.10 4.97
C LEU A 406 -1.30 -6.14 3.82
N GLY A 407 -2.28 -5.85 2.99
CA GLY A 407 -2.26 -4.79 1.99
C GLY A 407 -3.66 -4.24 1.80
N SER A 408 -3.80 -2.93 1.78
CA SER A 408 -5.11 -2.29 1.67
C SER A 408 -5.57 -2.05 0.25
N ASP A 409 -4.65 -2.07 -0.71
CA ASP A 409 -4.87 -1.62 -2.10
C ASP A 409 -5.43 -0.18 -2.16
N PHE A 410 -5.09 0.63 -1.15
CA PHE A 410 -5.54 2.03 -1.06
C PHE A 410 -5.03 2.88 -2.23
N PRO A 411 -5.87 3.69 -2.88
CA PRO A 411 -7.33 3.68 -2.82
C PRO A 411 -7.96 2.63 -3.75
N GLY A 412 -7.19 1.89 -4.52
CA GLY A 412 -7.56 0.82 -5.46
C GLY A 412 -8.36 1.29 -6.67
N SER A 413 -9.12 2.35 -6.50
CA SER A 413 -9.96 3.01 -7.50
C SER A 413 -10.17 4.47 -7.09
N PRO A 414 -10.71 5.33 -7.98
CA PRO A 414 -11.07 6.70 -7.62
C PRO A 414 -12.24 6.81 -6.63
N SER A 415 -12.51 5.77 -5.84
CA SER A 415 -13.53 5.82 -4.78
C SER A 415 -13.06 6.70 -3.63
N PHE A 416 -13.89 7.65 -3.19
CA PHE A 416 -13.64 8.40 -1.97
C PHE A 416 -14.05 7.66 -0.68
N SER A 417 -14.58 6.44 -0.78
CA SER A 417 -14.86 5.57 0.39
C SER A 417 -13.59 4.96 0.98
N ASN A 418 -12.49 4.96 0.23
CA ASN A 418 -11.18 4.51 0.69
C ASN A 418 -10.29 5.71 1.01
N GLN A 419 -9.75 5.78 2.24
CA GLN A 419 -8.96 6.92 2.72
C GLN A 419 -7.59 6.43 3.26
N PRO A 420 -6.51 7.24 3.14
CA PRO A 420 -5.17 6.80 3.52
C PRO A 420 -5.08 6.41 4.99
N GLY A 421 -4.45 5.29 5.29
CA GLY A 421 -4.30 4.73 6.62
C GLY A 421 -5.59 4.15 7.21
N LEU A 422 -6.73 4.82 7.06
CA LEU A 422 -8.03 4.28 7.50
C LEU A 422 -8.37 2.99 6.74
N THR A 423 -8.13 2.94 5.43
CA THR A 423 -8.39 1.75 4.60
C THR A 423 -7.58 0.55 5.10
N THR A 424 -6.32 0.76 5.49
CA THR A 424 -5.46 -0.28 6.10
C THR A 424 -6.05 -0.82 7.40
N PHE A 425 -6.48 0.07 8.29
CA PHE A 425 -7.14 -0.33 9.54
C PHE A 425 -8.44 -1.09 9.27
N LEU A 426 -9.25 -0.64 8.31
CA LEU A 426 -10.49 -1.32 7.94
C LEU A 426 -10.23 -2.68 7.27
N GLU A 427 -9.13 -2.86 6.52
CA GLU A 427 -8.72 -4.18 6.02
C GLU A 427 -8.44 -5.15 7.18
N MET A 428 -7.72 -4.70 8.23
CA MET A 428 -7.50 -5.53 9.42
C MET A 428 -8.84 -5.92 10.10
N LYS A 429 -9.84 -5.04 10.11
CA LYS A 429 -11.18 -5.35 10.63
C LYS A 429 -11.87 -6.39 9.75
N VAL A 430 -11.85 -6.25 8.43
CA VAL A 430 -12.41 -7.23 7.50
C VAL A 430 -11.74 -8.60 7.67
N MET A 431 -10.43 -8.65 7.86
CA MET A 431 -9.70 -9.89 8.16
C MET A 431 -10.21 -10.51 9.47
N ALA A 432 -10.38 -9.72 10.54
CA ALA A 432 -10.90 -10.20 11.81
C ALA A 432 -12.34 -10.72 11.69
N ASP A 433 -13.20 -10.01 10.98
CA ASP A 433 -14.60 -10.39 10.72
C ASP A 433 -14.69 -11.67 9.88
N ALA A 434 -13.71 -11.93 9.01
CA ALA A 434 -13.57 -13.18 8.26
C ALA A 434 -12.99 -14.34 9.09
N GLY A 435 -12.67 -14.12 10.38
CA GLY A 435 -12.20 -15.16 11.30
C GLY A 435 -10.68 -15.28 11.43
N VAL A 436 -9.90 -14.35 10.83
CA VAL A 436 -8.45 -14.32 11.03
C VAL A 436 -8.14 -13.94 12.48
N SER A 437 -7.32 -14.75 13.16
CA SER A 437 -6.95 -14.48 14.54
C SER A 437 -6.15 -13.17 14.69
N LEU A 438 -6.28 -12.49 15.83
CA LEU A 438 -5.56 -11.23 16.09
C LEU A 438 -4.03 -11.43 16.08
N VAL A 439 -3.55 -12.60 16.44
CA VAL A 439 -2.12 -12.98 16.33
C VAL A 439 -1.70 -13.05 14.85
N ALA A 440 -2.53 -13.64 14.00
CA ALA A 440 -2.25 -13.73 12.55
C ALA A 440 -2.32 -12.34 11.90
N ILE A 441 -3.26 -11.48 12.31
CA ILE A 441 -3.35 -10.09 11.84
C ILE A 441 -2.10 -9.30 12.26
N LEU A 442 -1.64 -9.43 13.51
CA LEU A 442 -0.38 -8.82 13.95
C LEU A 442 0.78 -9.28 13.07
N ALA A 443 0.90 -10.59 12.80
CA ALA A 443 1.97 -11.11 11.97
C ALA A 443 1.86 -10.61 10.52
N ALA A 444 0.67 -10.59 9.93
CA ALA A 444 0.40 -10.10 8.58
C ALA A 444 0.77 -8.61 8.44
N ALA A 445 0.38 -7.79 9.43
CA ALA A 445 0.63 -6.35 9.45
C ALA A 445 2.09 -5.97 9.74
N THR A 446 2.94 -6.93 10.08
CA THR A 446 4.31 -6.66 10.54
C THR A 446 5.33 -7.61 9.90
N ILE A 447 5.64 -8.74 10.54
CA ILE A 447 6.77 -9.60 10.17
C ILE A 447 6.56 -10.35 8.84
N ASN A 448 5.31 -10.75 8.51
CA ASN A 448 5.07 -11.47 7.27
C ASN A 448 5.31 -10.55 6.07
N ASN A 449 4.79 -9.33 6.11
CA ASN A 449 5.07 -8.31 5.10
C ASN A 449 6.56 -8.01 5.00
N ALA A 450 7.23 -7.80 6.15
CA ALA A 450 8.66 -7.50 6.17
C ALA A 450 9.50 -8.62 5.54
N ARG A 451 9.18 -9.90 5.81
CA ARG A 451 9.84 -11.06 5.18
C ARG A 451 9.58 -11.13 3.69
N GLN A 452 8.34 -10.92 3.28
CA GLN A 452 7.93 -11.00 1.87
C GLN A 452 8.70 -10.01 0.98
N PHE A 453 9.00 -8.84 1.52
CA PHE A 453 9.73 -7.79 0.81
C PHE A 453 11.21 -7.67 1.23
N ASN A 454 11.78 -8.68 1.90
CA ASN A 454 13.21 -8.78 2.27
C ASN A 454 13.71 -7.65 3.18
N ILE A 455 12.85 -7.08 4.03
CA ILE A 455 13.20 -6.01 4.98
C ILE A 455 13.06 -6.44 6.45
N ASP A 456 12.88 -7.72 6.71
CA ASP A 456 12.68 -8.29 8.05
C ASP A 456 13.90 -8.17 8.97
N LYS A 457 15.09 -7.87 8.42
CA LYS A 457 16.27 -7.53 9.23
C LYS A 457 16.08 -6.22 9.99
N ASP A 458 15.35 -5.28 9.41
CA ASP A 458 15.15 -3.94 9.94
C ASP A 458 13.79 -3.73 10.59
N TYR A 459 12.74 -4.47 10.19
CA TYR A 459 11.36 -4.22 10.59
C TYR A 459 10.61 -5.48 11.04
N GLY A 460 9.38 -5.29 11.49
CA GLY A 460 8.38 -6.34 11.70
C GLY A 460 8.34 -6.95 13.10
N THR A 461 9.31 -6.68 13.98
CA THR A 461 9.32 -7.15 15.37
C THR A 461 9.96 -6.13 16.31
N VAL A 462 9.70 -6.25 17.63
CA VAL A 462 10.34 -5.45 18.68
C VAL A 462 11.59 -6.20 19.16
N GLU A 463 12.67 -6.14 18.38
CA GLU A 463 13.93 -6.84 18.69
C GLU A 463 15.11 -5.89 18.60
N VAL A 464 16.16 -6.21 19.37
CA VAL A 464 17.42 -5.45 19.36
C VAL A 464 18.03 -5.40 17.96
N GLY A 465 18.46 -4.21 17.55
CA GLY A 465 19.07 -3.93 16.25
C GLY A 465 18.10 -3.45 15.19
N LYS A 466 16.79 -3.68 15.34
CA LYS A 466 15.77 -3.23 14.37
C LYS A 466 15.54 -1.73 14.44
N VAL A 467 15.08 -1.16 13.35
CA VAL A 467 14.65 0.24 13.27
C VAL A 467 13.51 0.47 14.25
N ALA A 468 13.58 1.56 14.98
CA ALA A 468 12.58 1.90 15.97
C ALA A 468 11.38 2.59 15.33
N ASN A 469 10.66 1.84 14.48
CA ASN A 469 9.34 2.16 13.96
C ASN A 469 8.32 1.36 14.76
N LEU A 470 7.74 1.99 15.79
CA LEU A 470 6.96 1.33 16.82
C LEU A 470 5.69 2.12 17.13
N LEU A 471 4.72 1.43 17.74
CA LEU A 471 3.45 2.01 18.19
C LEU A 471 3.27 1.78 19.68
N LEU A 472 2.96 2.85 20.42
CA LEU A 472 2.41 2.76 21.74
C LEU A 472 0.88 2.76 21.66
N LEU A 473 0.25 1.65 22.01
CA LEU A 473 -1.19 1.43 21.92
C LEU A 473 -1.82 1.53 23.33
N LYS A 474 -3.05 2.06 23.40
CA LYS A 474 -3.83 2.14 24.65
C LYS A 474 -4.57 0.86 24.99
N GLN A 475 -4.67 -0.06 24.04
CA GLN A 475 -5.38 -1.34 24.16
C GLN A 475 -4.51 -2.48 23.65
N ASN A 476 -4.77 -3.69 24.14
CA ASN A 476 -4.05 -4.89 23.70
C ASN A 476 -4.49 -5.33 22.29
N PRO A 477 -3.61 -5.31 21.29
CA PRO A 477 -3.96 -5.71 19.92
C PRO A 477 -4.21 -7.22 19.78
N LEU A 478 -3.91 -8.02 20.80
CA LEU A 478 -4.23 -9.45 20.84
C LEU A 478 -5.61 -9.75 21.46
N THR A 479 -6.34 -8.72 21.91
CA THR A 479 -7.70 -8.87 22.48
C THR A 479 -8.76 -8.18 21.65
N THR A 480 -8.39 -7.18 20.87
CA THR A 480 -9.29 -6.46 19.94
C THR A 480 -8.51 -5.86 18.77
N VAL A 481 -9.07 -5.98 17.57
CA VAL A 481 -8.54 -5.32 16.37
C VAL A 481 -8.64 -3.78 16.50
N ASP A 482 -9.59 -3.26 17.26
CA ASP A 482 -9.76 -1.82 17.47
C ASP A 482 -8.57 -1.17 18.20
N ALA A 483 -7.72 -1.96 18.87
CA ALA A 483 -6.47 -1.49 19.48
C ALA A 483 -5.60 -0.70 18.49
N TRP A 484 -5.60 -1.09 17.20
CA TRP A 484 -4.83 -0.44 16.14
C TRP A 484 -5.36 0.96 15.75
N SER A 485 -6.58 1.28 16.17
CA SER A 485 -7.13 2.64 16.07
C SER A 485 -6.97 3.46 17.37
N HIS A 486 -6.45 2.84 18.45
CA HIS A 486 -6.25 3.48 19.77
C HIS A 486 -4.76 3.71 20.06
N ILE A 487 -4.07 4.30 19.10
CA ILE A 487 -2.65 4.65 19.20
C ILE A 487 -2.49 5.83 20.17
N HIS A 488 -1.54 5.74 21.08
CA HIS A 488 -1.11 6.83 21.96
C HIS A 488 -0.02 7.66 21.27
N GLN A 489 1.07 7.00 20.87
CA GLN A 489 2.20 7.62 20.18
C GLN A 489 2.70 6.72 19.04
N VAL A 490 3.24 7.36 18.02
CA VAL A 490 3.98 6.74 16.92
C VAL A 490 5.44 7.06 17.09
N ILE A 491 6.28 6.04 17.03
CA ILE A 491 7.73 6.19 17.05
C ILE A 491 8.22 5.87 15.64
N LEU A 492 8.88 6.83 14.99
CA LEU A 492 9.41 6.70 13.64
C LEU A 492 10.90 7.01 13.66
N HIS A 493 11.73 6.03 13.30
CA HIS A 493 13.19 6.13 13.40
C HIS A 493 13.69 6.60 14.77
N GLY A 494 12.97 6.19 15.83
CA GLY A 494 13.26 6.56 17.21
C GLY A 494 12.80 7.96 17.62
N GLU A 495 12.22 8.74 16.74
CA GLU A 495 11.57 10.01 17.06
C GLU A 495 10.11 9.76 17.48
N VAL A 496 9.68 10.40 18.57
CA VAL A 496 8.37 10.17 19.20
C VAL A 496 7.40 11.28 18.78
N PHE A 497 6.24 10.87 18.30
CA PHE A 497 5.17 11.77 17.87
C PHE A 497 3.86 11.40 18.58
N ASP A 498 3.12 12.39 19.02
CA ASP A 498 1.74 12.16 19.43
C ASP A 498 0.86 11.87 18.21
N ARG A 499 -0.01 10.86 18.29
CA ARG A 499 -0.93 10.54 17.19
C ARG A 499 -1.69 11.75 16.67
N ALA A 500 -2.11 12.64 17.57
CA ALA A 500 -2.86 13.85 17.24
C ALA A 500 -2.11 14.82 16.32
N ASP A 501 -0.77 14.77 16.30
CA ASP A 501 0.04 15.62 15.43
C ASP A 501 -0.14 15.29 13.94
N PHE A 502 -0.60 14.09 13.63
CA PHE A 502 -0.83 13.61 12.28
C PHE A 502 -2.26 13.81 11.76
N ALA A 503 -3.19 14.22 12.64
CA ALA A 503 -4.58 14.38 12.25
C ALA A 503 -4.77 15.59 11.32
N ALA A 504 -5.53 15.41 10.23
CA ALA A 504 -5.79 16.43 9.22
C ALA A 504 -6.45 17.68 9.83
N ASP A 505 -7.38 17.52 10.76
CA ASP A 505 -8.03 18.63 11.47
C ASP A 505 -7.07 19.41 12.38
N THR A 506 -6.04 18.76 12.94
CA THR A 506 -4.99 19.41 13.73
C THR A 506 -3.98 20.16 12.85
N MET A 507 -3.64 19.61 11.70
CA MET A 507 -2.74 20.26 10.72
C MET A 507 -3.34 21.56 10.18
N ALA A 508 -4.62 21.55 9.82
CA ALA A 508 -5.34 22.75 9.40
C ALA A 508 -5.30 23.86 10.48
N ASN A 509 -5.50 23.50 11.75
CA ASN A 509 -5.44 24.45 12.86
C ASN A 509 -4.02 25.04 13.07
N LYS A 510 -2.95 24.22 12.91
CA LYS A 510 -1.56 24.68 12.99
C LYS A 510 -1.20 25.62 11.83
N ALA A 511 -1.71 25.39 10.64
CA ALA A 511 -1.51 26.28 9.48
C ALA A 511 -2.19 27.65 9.69
N LEU A 512 -3.42 27.68 10.18
CA LEU A 512 -4.15 28.93 10.50
C LEU A 512 -3.43 29.76 11.56
N GLN A 513 -2.83 29.14 12.58
CA GLN A 513 -2.07 29.86 13.61
C GLN A 513 -0.75 30.46 13.10
N ARG A 514 -0.15 29.91 12.02
CA ARG A 514 1.06 30.44 11.39
C ARG A 514 0.79 31.63 10.45
N THR A 515 -0.40 31.69 9.85
CA THR A 515 -0.82 32.81 8.97
C THR A 515 -1.36 34.02 9.74
N SER A 516 -1.65 33.85 11.04
CA SER A 516 -2.11 34.92 11.93
C SER A 516 -0.99 35.58 12.76
N ARG A 517 0.26 35.18 12.52
CA ARG A 517 1.49 35.80 13.06
C ARG A 517 2.31 36.43 11.94
#